data_01d942f376887a2c0e2825b83d908c58
#
_entry.id   01d942f376887a2c0e2825b83d908c58
#
_cell.length_a   1.000
_cell.length_b   1.000
_cell.length_c   1.000
_cell.angle_alpha   90.00
_cell.angle_beta   90.00
_cell.angle_gamma   90.00
#
_symmetry.space_group_name_H-M   'P 1'
#
loop_
_entity.id
_entity.type
_entity.pdbx_description
1 polymer ?
#
loop_
_entity_poly.entity_id
_entity_poly.type
_entity_poly.pdbx_seq_one_letter_code
_entity_poly.pdbx_strand_id
1 'polypeptide(L)'
;LKADGDVIVSDGDITITTAGGGKWDEEDAKTKASTCISADGKIKIDGGTLSLTSTGSGGKGISCDDELVINNGDITVVTSGGMYAYVNGREYTDYTGNTDYLDSDQKSSPKGIKADGNVTINGGNIKVTTTGNGAEGIESKNVLTINDGTIVVNSCDDAINSSSHMYIKGGDITVVATDNDGLDSNGNLYINGGVIRAFGTSS
;
A
#
# COMPACT_ATOMS: atom_id res chain seq x y z
N LEU A 1 -9.28 9.56 -7.32
CA LEU A 1 -8.46 10.58 -8.01
C LEU A 1 -7.39 9.88 -8.82
N LYS A 2 -7.24 10.26 -10.08
CA LYS A 2 -6.14 9.76 -10.93
C LYS A 2 -5.49 10.92 -11.67
N ALA A 3 -4.16 10.90 -11.75
CA ALA A 3 -3.37 11.79 -12.60
C ALA A 3 -2.37 10.96 -13.42
N ASP A 4 -2.15 11.36 -14.68
CA ASP A 4 -1.07 10.81 -15.53
C ASP A 4 0.30 11.43 -15.16
N GLY A 5 0.32 12.51 -14.40
CA GLY A 5 1.50 13.11 -13.77
C GLY A 5 1.47 12.94 -12.27
N ASP A 6 1.92 13.97 -11.55
CA ASP A 6 2.00 13.96 -10.09
C ASP A 6 0.66 14.31 -9.43
N VAL A 7 0.46 13.78 -8.21
CA VAL A 7 -0.60 14.22 -7.29
C VAL A 7 0.05 14.91 -6.10
N ILE A 8 -0.36 16.14 -5.83
CA ILE A 8 0.11 16.92 -4.67
C ILE A 8 -1.10 17.31 -3.83
N VAL A 9 -1.13 16.82 -2.58
CA VAL A 9 -2.12 17.20 -1.58
C VAL A 9 -1.43 18.11 -0.57
N SER A 10 -1.75 19.41 -0.64
CA SER A 10 -1.14 20.38 0.28
C SER A 10 -1.91 20.47 1.60
N ASP A 11 -3.25 20.38 1.54
CA ASP A 11 -4.16 20.46 2.67
C ASP A 11 -5.58 20.08 2.22
N GLY A 12 -6.55 20.05 3.14
CA GLY A 12 -7.99 19.85 2.88
C GLY A 12 -8.53 18.53 3.42
N ASP A 13 -9.85 18.39 3.36
CA ASP A 13 -10.56 17.18 3.79
C ASP A 13 -10.96 16.37 2.56
N ILE A 14 -10.34 15.22 2.39
CA ILE A 14 -10.53 14.34 1.23
C ILE A 14 -11.14 13.02 1.67
N THR A 15 -12.34 12.70 1.22
CA THR A 15 -12.98 11.39 1.43
C THR A 15 -13.22 10.72 0.10
N ILE A 16 -12.67 9.52 -0.08
CA ILE A 16 -12.82 8.73 -1.31
C ILE A 16 -13.21 7.30 -0.94
N THR A 17 -14.24 6.81 -1.61
CA THR A 17 -14.62 5.38 -1.55
C THR A 17 -14.65 4.81 -2.96
N THR A 18 -13.96 3.68 -3.16
CA THR A 18 -13.99 2.91 -4.40
C THR A 18 -14.45 1.49 -4.13
N ALA A 19 -15.29 0.95 -5.02
CA ALA A 19 -15.81 -0.42 -4.92
C ALA A 19 -15.49 -1.25 -6.17
N GLY A 20 -14.88 -0.66 -7.19
CA GLY A 20 -14.49 -1.38 -8.41
C GLY A 20 -13.40 -2.40 -8.10
N GLY A 21 -13.65 -3.67 -8.39
CA GLY A 21 -12.68 -4.74 -8.28
C GLY A 21 -11.72 -4.79 -9.46
N GLY A 22 -10.72 -5.65 -9.35
CA GLY A 22 -9.84 -6.00 -10.45
C GLY A 22 -10.63 -6.53 -11.64
N LYS A 23 -10.15 -6.22 -12.82
CA LYS A 23 -10.68 -6.69 -14.08
C LYS A 23 -9.54 -6.86 -15.06
N TRP A 24 -9.58 -7.95 -15.84
CA TRP A 24 -8.69 -8.12 -16.95
C TRP A 24 -9.07 -7.19 -18.11
N ASP A 25 -8.12 -6.44 -18.60
CA ASP A 25 -8.27 -5.59 -19.76
C ASP A 25 -7.60 -6.28 -20.96
N GLU A 26 -8.42 -6.72 -21.93
CA GLU A 26 -7.94 -7.44 -23.13
C GLU A 26 -7.12 -6.54 -24.07
N GLU A 27 -7.40 -5.24 -24.09
CA GLU A 27 -6.71 -4.29 -24.98
C GLU A 27 -5.28 -4.03 -24.50
N ASP A 28 -5.12 -3.82 -23.19
CA ASP A 28 -3.81 -3.57 -22.58
C ASP A 28 -3.13 -4.86 -22.09
N ALA A 29 -3.82 -6.00 -22.18
CA ALA A 29 -3.37 -7.30 -21.66
C ALA A 29 -2.87 -7.23 -20.20
N LYS A 30 -3.59 -6.50 -19.35
CA LYS A 30 -3.24 -6.32 -17.95
C LYS A 30 -4.45 -6.19 -17.04
N THR A 31 -4.24 -6.46 -15.77
CA THR A 31 -5.23 -6.23 -14.71
C THR A 31 -5.31 -4.75 -14.36
N LYS A 32 -6.53 -4.24 -14.33
CA LYS A 32 -6.85 -2.90 -13.79
C LYS A 32 -7.68 -3.06 -12.54
N ALA A 33 -7.33 -2.37 -11.45
CA ALA A 33 -8.07 -2.34 -10.20
C ALA A 33 -8.26 -0.90 -9.70
N SER A 34 -9.34 -0.65 -8.97
CA SER A 34 -9.63 0.70 -8.47
C SER A 34 -8.64 1.13 -7.39
N THR A 35 -8.22 2.38 -7.46
CA THR A 35 -7.37 3.03 -6.46
C THR A 35 -8.01 4.36 -6.03
N CYS A 36 -8.02 4.68 -4.74
CA CYS A 36 -8.59 5.94 -4.28
C CYS A 36 -7.79 7.14 -4.79
N ILE A 37 -6.46 7.11 -4.63
CA ILE A 37 -5.55 8.13 -5.18
C ILE A 37 -4.46 7.42 -5.99
N SER A 38 -4.38 7.72 -7.28
CA SER A 38 -3.41 7.12 -8.21
C SER A 38 -2.66 8.20 -8.98
N ALA A 39 -1.37 8.00 -9.18
CA ALA A 39 -0.52 8.83 -10.04
C ALA A 39 0.40 7.93 -10.86
N ASP A 40 0.53 8.23 -12.15
CA ASP A 40 1.57 7.61 -12.99
C ASP A 40 2.96 8.27 -12.71
N GLY A 41 2.97 9.44 -12.06
CA GLY A 41 4.15 10.10 -11.49
C GLY A 41 4.24 9.90 -9.98
N LYS A 42 4.61 10.98 -9.26
CA LYS A 42 4.80 11.02 -7.81
C LYS A 42 3.52 11.35 -7.06
N ILE A 43 3.45 10.91 -5.80
CA ILE A 43 2.45 11.42 -4.87
C ILE A 43 3.17 12.12 -3.72
N LYS A 44 2.74 13.36 -3.43
CA LYS A 44 3.22 14.13 -2.29
C LYS A 44 2.04 14.58 -1.44
N ILE A 45 2.09 14.29 -0.13
CA ILE A 45 1.08 14.72 0.85
C ILE A 45 1.79 15.60 1.87
N ASP A 46 1.45 16.90 1.87
CA ASP A 46 2.04 17.88 2.79
C ASP A 46 1.17 18.08 4.04
N GLY A 47 -0.12 17.73 3.99
CA GLY A 47 -1.07 17.87 5.10
C GLY A 47 -2.47 17.44 4.70
N GLY A 48 -3.46 17.85 5.51
CA GLY A 48 -4.88 17.56 5.30
C GLY A 48 -5.36 16.28 5.99
N THR A 49 -6.66 16.04 5.86
CA THR A 49 -7.34 14.85 6.38
C THR A 49 -7.79 13.96 5.21
N LEU A 50 -7.24 12.78 5.11
CA LEU A 50 -7.56 11.83 4.04
C LEU A 50 -8.26 10.60 4.62
N SER A 51 -9.48 10.32 4.14
CA SER A 51 -10.25 9.12 4.47
C SER A 51 -10.50 8.31 3.19
N LEU A 52 -9.74 7.24 3.02
CA LEU A 52 -9.68 6.47 1.79
C LEU A 52 -10.18 5.05 2.03
N THR A 53 -11.20 4.60 1.29
CA THR A 53 -11.75 3.25 1.41
C THR A 53 -11.81 2.58 0.04
N SER A 54 -11.17 1.42 -0.10
CA SER A 54 -11.25 0.58 -1.30
C SER A 54 -11.75 -0.81 -0.93
N THR A 55 -12.90 -1.21 -1.49
CA THR A 55 -13.54 -2.49 -1.16
C THR A 55 -13.47 -3.52 -2.29
N GLY A 56 -13.01 -3.12 -3.47
CA GLY A 56 -12.88 -4.02 -4.61
C GLY A 56 -11.65 -4.92 -4.54
N SER A 57 -11.71 -6.09 -5.16
CA SER A 57 -10.58 -7.02 -5.27
C SER A 57 -9.38 -6.34 -5.95
N GLY A 58 -8.18 -6.57 -5.43
CA GLY A 58 -6.95 -5.95 -5.93
C GLY A 58 -6.89 -4.43 -5.77
N GLY A 59 -7.88 -3.83 -5.09
CA GLY A 59 -7.99 -2.38 -4.93
C GLY A 59 -6.94 -1.79 -3.98
N LYS A 60 -6.62 -0.51 -4.17
CA LYS A 60 -5.59 0.19 -3.40
C LYS A 60 -6.12 1.49 -2.80
N GLY A 61 -5.57 1.90 -1.67
CA GLY A 61 -5.85 3.22 -1.12
C GLY A 61 -5.06 4.30 -1.86
N ILE A 62 -3.74 4.24 -1.82
CA ILE A 62 -2.82 5.14 -2.51
C ILE A 62 -1.86 4.31 -3.35
N SER A 63 -1.65 4.68 -4.62
CA SER A 63 -0.66 4.02 -5.47
C SER A 63 -0.02 5.00 -6.45
N CYS A 64 1.30 4.96 -6.59
CA CYS A 64 2.02 5.70 -7.63
C CYS A 64 3.13 4.84 -8.26
N ASP A 65 3.48 5.20 -9.50
CA ASP A 65 4.49 4.48 -10.26
C ASP A 65 5.91 5.00 -9.96
N ASP A 66 6.03 6.19 -9.33
CA ASP A 66 7.30 6.78 -8.91
C ASP A 66 7.33 6.89 -7.36
N GLU A 67 7.79 7.98 -6.82
CA GLU A 67 8.04 8.22 -5.39
C GLU A 67 6.77 8.67 -4.64
N LEU A 68 6.58 8.17 -3.44
CA LEU A 68 5.59 8.66 -2.49
C LEU A 68 6.28 9.38 -1.33
N VAL A 69 5.87 10.63 -1.06
CA VAL A 69 6.33 11.40 0.11
C VAL A 69 5.15 11.85 0.94
N ILE A 70 5.13 11.47 2.21
CA ILE A 70 4.17 11.98 3.20
C ILE A 70 4.94 12.86 4.18
N ASN A 71 4.71 14.17 4.12
CA ASN A 71 5.33 15.12 5.04
C ASN A 71 4.54 15.28 6.32
N ASN A 72 3.20 15.27 6.21
CA ASN A 72 2.28 15.40 7.34
C ASN A 72 0.86 15.02 6.90
N GLY A 73 -0.12 15.06 7.81
CA GLY A 73 -1.55 14.83 7.58
C GLY A 73 -2.13 13.75 8.47
N ASP A 74 -3.46 13.72 8.53
CA ASP A 74 -4.25 12.67 9.19
C ASP A 74 -4.79 11.72 8.11
N ILE A 75 -4.10 10.61 7.88
CA ILE A 75 -4.37 9.70 6.76
C ILE A 75 -4.94 8.39 7.28
N THR A 76 -6.17 8.08 6.90
CA THR A 76 -6.81 6.79 7.17
C THR A 76 -7.07 6.06 5.85
N VAL A 77 -6.53 4.86 5.72
CA VAL A 77 -6.72 3.99 4.56
C VAL A 77 -7.32 2.66 5.01
N VAL A 78 -8.38 2.24 4.34
CA VAL A 78 -9.01 0.93 4.53
C VAL A 78 -9.12 0.23 3.18
N THR A 79 -8.57 -0.98 3.07
CA THR A 79 -8.81 -1.87 1.93
C THR A 79 -9.36 -3.21 2.42
N SER A 80 -10.42 -3.71 1.79
CA SER A 80 -11.07 -4.93 2.22
C SER A 80 -11.32 -5.97 1.12
N GLY A 81 -11.01 -5.65 -0.14
CA GLY A 81 -11.04 -6.63 -1.23
C GLY A 81 -9.91 -7.63 -1.12
N GLY A 82 -10.13 -8.88 -1.53
CA GLY A 82 -9.09 -9.88 -1.65
C GLY A 82 -8.24 -9.74 -2.92
N MET A 83 -7.27 -10.62 -3.10
CA MET A 83 -6.42 -10.63 -4.29
C MET A 83 -7.25 -10.91 -5.55
N TYR A 84 -7.04 -10.11 -6.58
CA TYR A 84 -7.53 -10.41 -7.92
C TYR A 84 -6.48 -11.19 -8.73
N ALA A 85 -6.94 -12.18 -9.50
CA ALA A 85 -6.09 -12.89 -10.45
C ALA A 85 -6.85 -13.25 -11.74
N TYR A 86 -6.17 -13.17 -12.87
CA TYR A 86 -6.61 -13.67 -14.16
C TYR A 86 -5.81 -14.93 -14.51
N VAL A 87 -6.47 -16.08 -14.44
CA VAL A 87 -5.83 -17.39 -14.55
C VAL A 87 -6.53 -18.22 -15.63
N ASN A 88 -5.81 -18.62 -16.66
CA ASN A 88 -6.33 -19.47 -17.75
C ASN A 88 -7.65 -18.97 -18.35
N GLY A 89 -7.74 -17.65 -18.62
CA GLY A 89 -8.93 -17.03 -19.21
C GLY A 89 -10.10 -16.82 -18.24
N ARG A 90 -9.85 -16.87 -16.93
CA ARG A 90 -10.87 -16.66 -15.89
C ARG A 90 -10.42 -15.61 -14.87
N GLU A 91 -11.36 -14.80 -14.46
CA GLU A 91 -11.19 -13.80 -13.40
C GLU A 91 -11.56 -14.39 -12.03
N TYR A 92 -10.75 -14.09 -11.02
CA TYR A 92 -10.98 -14.44 -9.62
C TYR A 92 -10.87 -13.18 -8.76
N THR A 93 -11.86 -12.96 -7.91
CA THR A 93 -11.96 -11.74 -7.06
C THR A 93 -11.47 -11.94 -5.62
N ASP A 94 -11.14 -13.16 -5.25
CA ASP A 94 -10.54 -13.52 -3.96
C ASP A 94 -9.69 -14.77 -4.19
N TYR A 95 -8.57 -14.57 -4.92
CA TYR A 95 -7.70 -15.66 -5.32
C TYR A 95 -6.79 -16.08 -4.18
N THR A 96 -6.88 -17.35 -3.80
CA THR A 96 -6.09 -17.96 -2.72
C THR A 96 -5.09 -19.01 -3.23
N GLY A 97 -4.98 -19.19 -4.55
CA GLY A 97 -4.04 -20.12 -5.14
C GLY A 97 -2.61 -19.57 -5.22
N ASN A 98 -1.67 -20.43 -5.59
CA ASN A 98 -0.29 -19.99 -5.84
C ASN A 98 -0.25 -18.94 -6.95
N THR A 99 0.46 -17.85 -6.73
CA THR A 99 0.62 -16.73 -7.67
C THR A 99 2.01 -16.65 -8.28
N ASP A 100 2.94 -17.53 -7.94
CA ASP A 100 4.34 -17.46 -8.38
C ASP A 100 4.50 -17.64 -9.90
N TYR A 101 3.56 -18.35 -10.51
CA TYR A 101 3.54 -18.58 -11.95
C TYR A 101 2.75 -17.53 -12.73
N LEU A 102 2.13 -16.57 -12.06
CA LEU A 102 1.38 -15.48 -12.68
C LEU A 102 2.27 -14.28 -12.92
N ASP A 103 2.22 -13.72 -14.10
CA ASP A 103 2.85 -12.46 -14.40
C ASP A 103 2.22 -11.33 -13.55
N SER A 104 2.98 -10.26 -13.30
CA SER A 104 2.50 -9.09 -12.56
C SER A 104 1.23 -8.49 -13.16
N ASP A 105 1.09 -8.56 -14.48
CA ASP A 105 -0.07 -8.04 -15.22
C ASP A 105 -1.32 -8.91 -15.05
N GLN A 106 -1.17 -10.17 -14.64
CA GLN A 106 -2.29 -11.09 -14.42
C GLN A 106 -2.88 -11.00 -13.01
N LYS A 107 -2.29 -10.24 -12.11
CA LYS A 107 -2.73 -10.16 -10.71
C LYS A 107 -2.71 -8.75 -10.16
N SER A 108 -3.53 -8.51 -9.16
CA SER A 108 -3.48 -7.30 -8.34
C SER A 108 -3.74 -7.65 -6.89
N SER A 109 -2.73 -7.48 -6.04
CA SER A 109 -2.89 -7.58 -4.59
C SER A 109 -3.46 -6.27 -4.05
N PRO A 110 -4.40 -6.34 -3.10
CA PRO A 110 -4.86 -5.14 -2.42
C PRO A 110 -3.72 -4.53 -1.59
N LYS A 111 -3.64 -3.21 -1.57
CA LYS A 111 -2.61 -2.48 -0.82
C LYS A 111 -3.24 -1.28 -0.12
N GLY A 112 -2.80 -0.98 1.09
CA GLY A 112 -3.16 0.30 1.70
C GLY A 112 -2.48 1.45 0.96
N ILE A 113 -1.15 1.46 0.99
CA ILE A 113 -0.30 2.47 0.36
C ILE A 113 0.80 1.75 -0.43
N LYS A 114 1.01 2.13 -1.70
CA LYS A 114 2.03 1.54 -2.56
C LYS A 114 2.76 2.61 -3.36
N ALA A 115 4.07 2.45 -3.53
CA ALA A 115 4.86 3.14 -4.55
C ALA A 115 5.77 2.14 -5.28
N ASP A 116 5.90 2.28 -6.61
CA ASP A 116 6.88 1.51 -7.37
C ASP A 116 8.29 2.09 -7.20
N GLY A 117 8.41 3.35 -6.83
CA GLY A 117 9.63 3.98 -6.34
C GLY A 117 9.78 3.94 -4.81
N ASN A 118 10.45 4.96 -4.28
CA ASN A 118 10.66 5.09 -2.84
C ASN A 118 9.39 5.52 -2.10
N VAL A 119 9.27 5.08 -0.85
CA VAL A 119 8.32 5.65 0.12
C VAL A 119 9.09 6.38 1.20
N THR A 120 8.74 7.66 1.43
CA THR A 120 9.31 8.47 2.51
C THR A 120 8.20 9.05 3.37
N ILE A 121 8.21 8.72 4.66
CA ILE A 121 7.29 9.27 5.65
C ILE A 121 8.08 10.18 6.58
N ASN A 122 7.80 11.47 6.52
CA ASN A 122 8.47 12.50 7.33
C ASN A 122 7.70 12.82 8.61
N GLY A 123 6.41 12.49 8.67
CA GLY A 123 5.54 12.76 9.81
C GLY A 123 4.08 12.43 9.52
N GLY A 124 3.18 12.95 10.36
CA GLY A 124 1.73 12.76 10.26
C GLY A 124 1.19 11.61 11.10
N ASN A 125 -0.13 11.46 11.08
CA ASN A 125 -0.86 10.37 11.71
C ASN A 125 -1.38 9.44 10.59
N ILE A 126 -0.80 8.27 10.45
CA ILE A 126 -1.10 7.35 9.36
C ILE A 126 -1.71 6.07 9.95
N LYS A 127 -2.94 5.78 9.56
CA LYS A 127 -3.63 4.55 9.93
C LYS A 127 -4.00 3.78 8.67
N VAL A 128 -3.48 2.57 8.55
CA VAL A 128 -3.77 1.66 7.44
C VAL A 128 -4.39 0.39 7.98
N THR A 129 -5.49 -0.05 7.36
CA THR A 129 -6.12 -1.34 7.66
C THR A 129 -6.40 -2.05 6.36
N THR A 130 -5.84 -3.23 6.20
CA THR A 130 -6.07 -4.10 5.05
C THR A 130 -6.50 -5.48 5.53
N THR A 131 -7.64 -5.98 5.04
CA THR A 131 -8.25 -7.22 5.57
C THR A 131 -8.44 -8.31 4.52
N GLY A 132 -8.24 -8.01 3.24
CA GLY A 132 -8.37 -9.00 2.18
C GLY A 132 -7.16 -9.94 2.10
N ASN A 133 -7.34 -11.12 1.55
CA ASN A 133 -6.26 -12.07 1.32
C ASN A 133 -5.14 -11.46 0.47
N GLY A 134 -3.88 -11.62 0.87
CA GLY A 134 -2.69 -11.04 0.25
C GLY A 134 -2.62 -9.50 0.29
N ALA A 135 -3.35 -8.88 1.24
CA ALA A 135 -3.39 -7.43 1.38
C ALA A 135 -2.29 -6.93 2.29
N GLU A 136 -1.32 -6.22 1.73
CA GLU A 136 -0.26 -5.54 2.47
C GLU A 136 -0.67 -4.13 2.90
N GLY A 137 -0.04 -3.66 3.97
CA GLY A 137 -0.30 -2.32 4.51
C GLY A 137 0.38 -1.22 3.71
N ILE A 138 1.69 -1.05 3.87
CA ILE A 138 2.51 -0.04 3.19
C ILE A 138 3.63 -0.74 2.43
N GLU A 139 3.70 -0.55 1.12
CA GLU A 139 4.69 -1.18 0.26
C GLU A 139 5.51 -0.14 -0.52
N SER A 140 6.83 -0.31 -0.51
CA SER A 140 7.76 0.34 -1.44
C SER A 140 8.44 -0.73 -2.29
N LYS A 141 8.36 -0.61 -3.60
CA LYS A 141 9.12 -1.50 -4.50
C LYS A 141 10.60 -1.14 -4.57
N ASN A 142 11.05 -0.14 -3.81
CA ASN A 142 12.44 0.25 -3.69
C ASN A 142 12.80 0.49 -2.21
N VAL A 143 13.20 1.67 -1.81
CA VAL A 143 13.62 2.02 -0.43
C VAL A 143 12.45 2.63 0.33
N LEU A 144 12.21 2.15 1.56
CA LEU A 144 11.24 2.74 2.48
C LEU A 144 11.98 3.45 3.61
N THR A 145 11.62 4.72 3.86
CA THR A 145 12.19 5.52 4.93
C THR A 145 11.10 6.13 5.81
N ILE A 146 11.18 5.89 7.11
CA ILE A 146 10.34 6.54 8.12
C ILE A 146 11.25 7.45 8.95
N ASN A 147 11.06 8.76 8.82
CA ASN A 147 11.80 9.75 9.59
C ASN A 147 11.10 10.08 10.93
N ASP A 148 9.76 10.17 10.92
CA ASP A 148 8.92 10.46 12.09
C ASP A 148 7.45 10.11 11.79
N GLY A 149 6.54 10.34 12.75
CA GLY A 149 5.09 10.18 12.64
C GLY A 149 4.52 9.14 13.60
N THR A 150 3.19 9.13 13.68
CA THR A 150 2.44 8.07 14.36
C THR A 150 1.85 7.14 13.30
N ILE A 151 2.34 5.92 13.24
CA ILE A 151 2.00 4.98 12.18
C ILE A 151 1.38 3.72 12.80
N VAL A 152 0.14 3.43 12.41
CA VAL A 152 -0.57 2.21 12.82
C VAL A 152 -0.99 1.45 11.58
N VAL A 153 -0.47 0.24 11.42
CA VAL A 153 -0.82 -0.63 10.30
C VAL A 153 -1.36 -1.96 10.83
N ASN A 154 -2.54 -2.34 10.34
CA ASN A 154 -3.09 -3.67 10.52
C ASN A 154 -3.33 -4.28 9.16
N SER A 155 -2.66 -5.37 8.84
CA SER A 155 -2.72 -6.03 7.53
C SER A 155 -3.03 -7.50 7.62
N CYS A 156 -3.48 -8.07 6.51
CA CYS A 156 -3.54 -9.52 6.33
C CYS A 156 -2.14 -10.08 6.06
N ASP A 157 -1.50 -9.59 5.04
CA ASP A 157 -0.12 -9.89 4.65
C ASP A 157 0.85 -8.89 5.32
N ASP A 158 2.05 -8.65 4.78
CA ASP A 158 3.03 -7.75 5.39
C ASP A 158 2.46 -6.39 5.78
N ALA A 159 2.77 -5.94 7.00
CA ALA A 159 2.27 -4.64 7.42
C ALA A 159 3.07 -3.50 6.78
N ILE A 160 4.39 -3.57 6.80
CA ILE A 160 5.27 -2.64 6.06
C ILE A 160 6.31 -3.45 5.33
N ASN A 161 6.35 -3.31 4.00
CA ASN A 161 7.24 -4.05 3.11
C ASN A 161 8.13 -3.10 2.27
N SER A 162 9.38 -3.48 2.10
CA SER A 162 10.34 -2.81 1.22
C SER A 162 11.11 -3.82 0.36
N SER A 163 11.01 -3.70 -0.96
CA SER A 163 11.74 -4.59 -1.88
C SER A 163 13.26 -4.35 -1.91
N SER A 164 13.76 -3.32 -1.22
CA SER A 164 15.19 -3.02 -1.09
C SER A 164 15.56 -2.84 0.38
N HIS A 165 15.81 -1.63 0.82
CA HIS A 165 16.22 -1.33 2.19
C HIS A 165 15.14 -0.57 2.95
N MET A 166 15.01 -0.83 4.25
CA MET A 166 14.12 -0.08 5.13
C MET A 166 14.95 0.70 6.16
N TYR A 167 14.62 2.00 6.31
CA TYR A 167 15.25 2.89 7.29
C TYR A 167 14.19 3.45 8.23
N ILE A 168 14.27 3.12 9.52
CA ILE A 168 13.43 3.72 10.56
C ILE A 168 14.31 4.62 11.41
N LYS A 169 14.08 5.93 11.34
CA LYS A 169 14.89 6.95 12.01
C LYS A 169 14.15 7.60 13.18
N GLY A 170 12.83 7.45 13.26
CA GLY A 170 11.99 8.02 14.31
C GLY A 170 10.55 7.52 14.23
N GLY A 171 9.65 8.17 14.98
CA GLY A 171 8.22 7.89 14.99
C GLY A 171 7.75 6.90 16.07
N ASP A 172 6.44 6.81 16.24
CA ASP A 172 5.75 5.78 17.05
C ASP A 172 5.01 4.85 16.09
N ILE A 173 5.55 3.65 15.90
CA ILE A 173 5.15 2.71 14.88
C ILE A 173 4.58 1.46 15.55
N THR A 174 3.32 1.15 15.26
CA THR A 174 2.68 -0.09 15.69
C THR A 174 2.14 -0.81 14.47
N VAL A 175 2.64 -2.01 14.20
CA VAL A 175 2.25 -2.80 13.04
C VAL A 175 1.86 -4.22 13.45
N VAL A 176 0.80 -4.72 12.83
CA VAL A 176 0.27 -6.06 13.01
C VAL A 176 0.00 -6.68 11.65
N ALA A 177 0.66 -7.78 11.37
CA ALA A 177 0.37 -8.64 10.23
C ALA A 177 -0.25 -9.95 10.75
N THR A 178 -1.36 -10.39 10.14
CA THR A 178 -2.07 -11.59 10.62
C THR A 178 -1.61 -12.88 9.96
N ASP A 179 -1.05 -12.80 8.77
CA ASP A 179 -0.59 -13.96 7.98
C ASP A 179 0.89 -13.90 7.58
N ASN A 180 1.60 -12.80 7.85
CA ASN A 180 3.00 -12.63 7.46
C ASN A 180 3.75 -11.71 8.42
N ASP A 181 4.71 -10.91 7.93
CA ASP A 181 5.65 -10.14 8.73
C ASP A 181 5.14 -8.72 9.08
N GLY A 182 5.40 -8.28 10.31
CA GLY A 182 5.11 -6.91 10.74
C GLY A 182 5.97 -5.89 9.98
N LEU A 183 7.25 -6.19 9.83
CA LEU A 183 8.20 -5.40 9.03
C LEU A 183 9.00 -6.36 8.16
N ASP A 184 8.88 -6.23 6.84
CA ASP A 184 9.66 -6.99 5.87
C ASP A 184 10.59 -6.08 5.05
N SER A 185 11.82 -6.52 4.85
CA SER A 185 12.79 -5.84 4.00
C SER A 185 13.63 -6.85 3.26
N ASN A 186 13.49 -6.89 1.94
CA ASN A 186 14.30 -7.78 1.08
C ASN A 186 15.80 -7.44 1.08
N GLY A 187 16.16 -6.28 1.63
CA GLY A 187 17.54 -5.87 1.86
C GLY A 187 17.87 -5.73 3.34
N ASN A 188 18.45 -4.61 3.72
CA ASN A 188 18.76 -4.33 5.12
C ASN A 188 17.66 -3.52 5.79
N LEU A 189 17.33 -3.87 7.03
CA LEU A 189 16.51 -3.07 7.93
C LEU A 189 17.42 -2.31 8.90
N TYR A 190 17.36 -0.97 8.85
CA TYR A 190 18.11 -0.08 9.75
C TYR A 190 17.15 0.63 10.71
N ILE A 191 17.29 0.37 12.00
CA ILE A 191 16.53 1.04 13.05
C ILE A 191 17.46 1.98 13.81
N ASN A 192 17.31 3.28 13.56
CA ASN A 192 18.16 4.32 14.12
C ASN A 192 17.43 5.20 15.16
N GLY A 193 16.13 4.95 15.40
CA GLY A 193 15.32 5.67 16.37
C GLY A 193 13.86 5.22 16.36
N GLY A 194 13.03 5.92 17.12
CA GLY A 194 11.60 5.66 17.23
C GLY A 194 11.20 4.64 18.30
N VAL A 195 9.90 4.45 18.43
CA VAL A 195 9.26 3.41 19.23
C VAL A 195 8.56 2.46 18.27
N ILE A 196 8.98 1.20 18.25
CA ILE A 196 8.48 0.23 17.27
C ILE A 196 7.86 -0.94 18.01
N ARG A 197 6.63 -1.29 17.62
CA ARG A 197 5.90 -2.47 18.06
C ARG A 197 5.44 -3.21 16.82
N ALA A 198 6.12 -4.29 16.48
CA ALA A 198 5.83 -5.09 15.29
C ALA A 198 5.39 -6.50 15.71
N PHE A 199 4.27 -6.92 15.16
CA PHE A 199 3.68 -8.24 15.38
C PHE A 199 3.43 -8.89 14.03
N GLY A 200 3.96 -10.07 13.84
CA GLY A 200 3.76 -10.93 12.69
C GLY A 200 3.48 -12.35 13.16
N THR A 201 3.04 -13.23 12.27
CA THR A 201 2.65 -14.61 12.60
C THR A 201 3.52 -15.66 11.96
N SER A 202 4.32 -15.31 10.96
CA SER A 202 5.21 -16.27 10.32
C SER A 202 6.56 -15.71 10.00
N SER A 203 7.42 -16.57 9.72
CA SER A 203 8.71 -16.40 9.07
C SER A 203 8.94 -17.61 8.16
#